data_93c732a19543660bc807222ca245879a
#
_entry.id   93c732a19543660bc807222ca245879a
#
_cell.length_a   1.000
_cell.length_b   1.000
_cell.length_c   1.000
_cell.angle_alpha   90.00
_cell.angle_beta   90.00
_cell.angle_gamma   90.00
#
_symmetry.space_group_name_H-M   'P 1'
#
loop_
_entity.id
_entity.type
_entity.pdbx_description
1 polymer ?
#
loop_
_entity_poly.entity_id
_entity_poly.type
_entity_poly.pdbx_seq_one_letter_code
_entity_poly.pdbx_strand_id
1 'polypeptide(L)'
;SFEVCGRGELHLSVLIETMRREGFELLVSRPKVIFKEIDGVKCEPMERLVVNVPDDCIGNVIEKLGRRKAEMTNMEPAEDGHTKIEFKIPARGLIGYRTEFLTDTKGVGTMNHVFNSYEPYKGDIQARVRGTIVAFEAGKSITYGLYNAQDKGDLFIGPGVDVYEGMIVGLNSRGEDLSINVCKEKHLTNTRASGSDEALRLVPPIQMSLEAAIEFIQDDELVEVTPKSIRLRKKILDTKERERMARRANK
;
A
#
# COMPACT_ATOMS: atom_id res chain seq x y z
N SER A 1 -14.64 17.53 5.06
CA SER A 1 -13.45 16.73 5.46
C SER A 1 -12.82 17.32 6.70
N PHE A 2 -12.20 16.48 7.52
CA PHE A 2 -11.49 16.88 8.74
C PHE A 2 -10.02 16.53 8.56
N GLU A 3 -9.13 17.37 9.06
CA GLU A 3 -7.73 17.09 9.20
C GLU A 3 -7.46 16.63 10.63
N VAL A 4 -6.81 15.48 10.78
CA VAL A 4 -6.53 14.87 12.08
C VAL A 4 -5.04 14.66 12.19
N CYS A 5 -4.42 15.20 13.26
CA CYS A 5 -3.01 15.06 13.54
C CYS A 5 -2.79 14.03 14.65
N GLY A 6 -1.83 13.14 14.43
CA GLY A 6 -1.42 12.10 15.38
C GLY A 6 0.10 12.04 15.55
N ARG A 7 0.56 11.33 16.57
CA ARG A 7 1.99 11.11 16.83
C ARG A 7 2.65 10.18 15.78
N GLY A 8 1.82 9.41 15.04
CA GLY A 8 2.27 8.45 14.04
C GLY A 8 1.09 7.65 13.50
N GLU A 9 1.35 6.76 12.56
CA GLU A 9 0.34 5.95 11.86
C GLU A 9 -0.49 5.09 12.81
N LEU A 10 0.16 4.43 13.77
CA LEU A 10 -0.53 3.59 14.76
C LEU A 10 -1.55 4.39 15.57
N HIS A 11 -1.22 5.62 15.98
CA HIS A 11 -2.13 6.48 16.74
C HIS A 11 -3.37 6.84 15.92
N LEU A 12 -3.19 7.14 14.62
CA LEU A 12 -4.28 7.42 13.70
C LEU A 12 -5.12 6.16 13.43
N SER A 13 -4.49 5.00 13.27
CA SER A 13 -5.19 3.73 13.06
C SER A 13 -6.07 3.36 14.25
N VAL A 14 -5.60 3.56 15.48
CA VAL A 14 -6.39 3.34 16.70
C VAL A 14 -7.62 4.24 16.73
N LEU A 15 -7.47 5.52 16.39
CA LEU A 15 -8.60 6.45 16.32
C LEU A 15 -9.63 6.00 15.30
N ILE A 16 -9.20 5.66 14.07
CA ILE A 16 -10.08 5.22 12.99
C ILE A 16 -10.80 3.92 13.37
N GLU A 17 -10.08 2.96 13.98
CA GLU A 17 -10.69 1.70 14.42
C GLU A 17 -11.70 1.94 15.56
N THR A 18 -11.45 2.86 16.47
CA THR A 18 -12.41 3.25 17.52
C THR A 18 -13.68 3.83 16.90
N MET A 19 -13.55 4.78 15.98
CA MET A 19 -14.70 5.35 15.25
C MET A 19 -15.47 4.28 14.47
N ARG A 20 -14.76 3.35 13.81
CA ARG A 20 -15.36 2.23 13.09
C ARG A 20 -16.22 1.37 14.01
N ARG A 21 -15.74 1.05 15.21
CA ARG A 21 -16.47 0.25 16.23
C ARG A 21 -17.68 0.99 16.79
N GLU A 22 -17.64 2.31 16.84
CA GLU A 22 -18.76 3.16 17.20
C GLU A 22 -19.81 3.31 16.08
N GLY A 23 -19.57 2.71 14.91
CA GLY A 23 -20.51 2.68 13.79
C GLY A 23 -20.33 3.77 12.75
N PHE A 24 -19.24 4.54 12.81
CA PHE A 24 -18.96 5.58 11.82
C PHE A 24 -18.43 4.97 10.50
N GLU A 25 -18.80 5.62 9.41
CA GLU A 25 -18.27 5.36 8.07
C GLU A 25 -17.34 6.50 7.65
N LEU A 26 -16.13 6.13 7.19
CA LEU A 26 -15.06 7.09 6.96
C LEU A 26 -14.38 6.84 5.60
N LEU A 27 -13.93 7.91 4.98
CA LEU A 27 -12.96 7.86 3.90
C LEU A 27 -11.63 8.44 4.41
N VAL A 28 -10.60 7.62 4.42
CA VAL A 28 -9.28 7.97 4.95
C VAL A 28 -8.31 8.15 3.79
N SER A 29 -7.64 9.28 3.75
CA SER A 29 -6.56 9.55 2.80
C SER A 29 -5.21 9.10 3.36
N ARG A 30 -4.22 8.99 2.48
CA ARG A 30 -2.84 8.69 2.88
C ARG A 30 -2.35 9.66 3.96
N PRO A 31 -1.72 9.16 5.04
CA PRO A 31 -1.09 10.00 6.05
C PRO A 31 0.01 10.88 5.43
N LYS A 32 0.11 12.11 5.93
CA LYS A 32 1.15 13.07 5.51
C LYS A 32 1.91 13.56 6.73
N VAL A 33 3.21 13.73 6.56
CA VAL A 33 4.04 14.36 7.60
C VAL A 33 3.77 15.88 7.62
N ILE A 34 3.91 16.47 8.80
CA ILE A 34 3.76 17.92 8.98
C ILE A 34 5.09 18.59 8.64
N PHE A 35 5.09 19.38 7.57
CA PHE A 35 6.22 20.23 7.20
C PHE A 35 6.26 21.49 8.07
N LYS A 36 7.45 22.03 8.27
CA LYS A 36 7.67 23.33 8.92
C LYS A 36 8.49 24.21 8.00
N GLU A 37 8.27 25.51 8.07
CA GLU A 37 9.15 26.49 7.47
C GLU A 37 10.09 27.01 8.55
N ILE A 38 11.40 26.88 8.33
CA ILE A 38 12.46 27.31 9.23
C ILE A 38 13.40 28.19 8.39
N ASP A 39 13.54 29.44 8.78
CA ASP A 39 14.36 30.44 8.07
C ASP A 39 14.03 30.55 6.56
N GLY A 40 12.74 30.46 6.20
CA GLY A 40 12.27 30.51 4.81
C GLY A 40 12.51 29.23 4.01
N VAL A 41 12.99 28.16 4.64
CA VAL A 41 13.22 26.86 4.02
C VAL A 41 12.17 25.85 4.46
N LYS A 42 11.56 25.16 3.50
CA LYS A 42 10.66 24.04 3.79
C LYS A 42 11.42 22.87 4.38
N CYS A 43 11.13 22.54 5.64
CA CYS A 43 11.76 21.47 6.40
C CYS A 43 10.78 20.34 6.69
N GLU A 44 11.31 19.12 6.73
CA GLU A 44 10.58 17.88 7.05
C GLU A 44 11.12 17.22 8.32
N PRO A 45 10.27 16.48 9.05
CA PRO A 45 10.72 15.74 10.22
C PRO A 45 11.63 14.59 9.80
N MET A 46 12.79 14.50 10.42
CA MET A 46 13.74 13.41 10.27
C MET A 46 13.67 12.50 11.49
N GLU A 47 13.82 11.21 11.26
CA GLU A 47 13.87 10.20 12.30
C GLU A 47 15.21 9.48 12.32
N ARG A 48 15.66 9.11 13.52
CA ARG A 48 16.71 8.14 13.71
C ARG A 48 16.07 6.76 13.70
N LEU A 49 16.41 5.98 12.69
CA LEU A 49 15.96 4.62 12.51
C LEU A 49 17.08 3.66 12.92
N VAL A 50 16.76 2.70 13.76
CA VAL A 50 17.66 1.61 14.16
C VAL A 50 17.03 0.30 13.73
N VAL A 51 17.71 -0.45 12.89
CA VAL A 51 17.30 -1.78 12.47
C VAL A 51 18.32 -2.81 12.91
N ASN A 52 17.84 -3.99 13.30
CA ASN A 52 18.68 -5.18 13.51
C ASN A 52 18.21 -6.24 12.52
N VAL A 53 19.10 -6.65 11.63
CA VAL A 53 18.76 -7.50 10.47
C VAL A 53 19.72 -8.66 10.33
N PRO A 54 19.26 -9.82 9.83
CA PRO A 54 20.16 -10.91 9.44
C PRO A 54 21.17 -10.45 8.40
N ASP A 55 22.39 -10.97 8.47
CA ASP A 55 23.48 -10.55 7.60
C ASP A 55 23.19 -10.76 6.11
N ASP A 56 22.40 -11.79 5.77
CA ASP A 56 21.95 -12.07 4.40
C ASP A 56 20.94 -11.06 3.86
N CYS A 57 20.33 -10.26 4.72
CA CYS A 57 19.29 -9.27 4.35
C CYS A 57 19.83 -7.83 4.27
N ILE A 58 21.05 -7.56 4.71
CA ILE A 58 21.63 -6.21 4.83
C ILE A 58 21.55 -5.43 3.51
N GLY A 59 22.00 -6.03 2.41
CA GLY A 59 22.06 -5.36 1.10
C GLY A 59 20.69 -4.88 0.63
N ASN A 60 19.66 -5.72 0.76
CA ASN A 60 18.29 -5.39 0.37
C ASN A 60 17.72 -4.26 1.23
N VAL A 61 17.95 -4.29 2.54
CA VAL A 61 17.47 -3.27 3.48
C VAL A 61 18.14 -1.92 3.19
N ILE A 62 19.46 -1.89 2.99
CA ILE A 62 20.19 -0.64 2.67
C ILE A 62 19.72 -0.06 1.34
N GLU A 63 19.55 -0.88 0.30
CA GLU A 63 19.08 -0.43 -1.01
C GLU A 63 17.68 0.22 -0.92
N LYS A 64 16.74 -0.46 -0.25
CA LYS A 64 15.36 0.03 -0.11
C LYS A 64 15.26 1.29 0.73
N LEU A 65 15.99 1.37 1.84
CA LEU A 65 16.06 2.56 2.67
C LEU A 65 16.75 3.72 1.92
N GLY A 66 17.78 3.46 1.13
CA GLY A 66 18.42 4.46 0.27
C GLY A 66 17.44 5.09 -0.74
N ARG A 67 16.59 4.30 -1.39
CA ARG A 67 15.50 4.80 -2.26
C ARG A 67 14.50 5.68 -1.51
N ARG A 68 14.33 5.47 -0.20
CA ARG A 68 13.49 6.26 0.71
C ARG A 68 14.23 7.44 1.36
N LYS A 69 15.41 7.82 0.80
CA LYS A 69 16.25 8.94 1.25
C LYS A 69 16.84 8.76 2.66
N ALA A 70 17.03 7.52 3.11
CA ALA A 70 17.77 7.24 4.33
C ALA A 70 19.27 7.41 4.10
N GLU A 71 19.92 8.02 5.08
CA GLU A 71 21.37 8.17 5.17
C GLU A 71 21.87 7.25 6.29
N MET A 72 22.72 6.27 5.95
CA MET A 72 23.31 5.38 6.94
C MET A 72 24.32 6.15 7.80
N THR A 73 24.14 6.10 9.11
CA THR A 73 24.99 6.79 10.08
C THR A 73 25.94 5.88 10.84
N ASN A 74 25.54 4.64 11.07
CA ASN A 74 26.35 3.64 11.76
C ASN A 74 25.99 2.21 11.34
N MET A 75 26.94 1.28 11.44
CA MET A 75 26.74 -0.13 11.20
C MET A 75 27.67 -0.94 12.10
N GLU A 76 27.12 -1.80 12.92
CA GLU A 76 27.84 -2.61 13.89
C GLU A 76 27.37 -4.06 13.81
N PRO A 77 28.30 -5.04 13.74
CA PRO A 77 27.94 -6.44 13.90
C PRO A 77 27.26 -6.65 15.26
N ALA A 78 26.17 -7.40 15.27
CA ALA A 78 25.52 -7.87 16.48
C ALA A 78 25.79 -9.35 16.70
N GLU A 79 25.26 -9.94 17.76
CA GLU A 79 25.39 -11.37 18.02
C GLU A 79 24.50 -12.20 17.06
N ASP A 80 24.79 -13.47 16.92
CA ASP A 80 23.99 -14.47 16.22
C ASP A 80 23.75 -14.22 14.71
N GLY A 81 24.74 -13.66 13.99
CA GLY A 81 24.63 -13.46 12.55
C GLY A 81 23.65 -12.33 12.17
N HIS A 82 23.53 -11.35 13.04
CA HIS A 82 22.78 -10.13 12.80
C HIS A 82 23.69 -8.91 12.75
N THR A 83 23.23 -7.88 12.09
CA THR A 83 23.90 -6.57 12.06
C THR A 83 22.91 -5.48 12.46
N LYS A 84 23.35 -4.62 13.38
CA LYS A 84 22.65 -3.41 13.78
C LYS A 84 23.06 -2.27 12.88
N ILE A 85 22.08 -1.60 12.24
CA ILE A 85 22.34 -0.49 11.34
C ILE A 85 21.49 0.71 11.79
N GLU A 86 22.13 1.88 11.81
CA GLU A 86 21.46 3.13 12.14
C GLU A 86 21.37 4.03 10.90
N PHE A 87 20.21 4.64 10.73
CA PHE A 87 19.93 5.56 9.65
C PHE A 87 19.32 6.85 10.17
N LYS A 88 19.54 7.92 9.43
CA LYS A 88 18.73 9.13 9.50
C LYS A 88 17.84 9.17 8.26
N ILE A 89 16.53 9.23 8.45
CA ILE A 89 15.55 9.08 7.38
C ILE A 89 14.41 10.10 7.53
N PRO A 90 13.89 10.69 6.44
CA PRO A 90 12.64 11.46 6.51
C PRO A 90 11.49 10.60 7.05
N ALA A 91 10.71 11.12 7.99
CA ALA A 91 9.60 10.36 8.60
C ALA A 91 8.62 9.81 7.54
N ARG A 92 8.37 10.56 6.44
CA ARG A 92 7.55 10.07 5.32
C ARG A 92 8.16 8.88 4.58
N GLY A 93 9.46 8.64 4.68
CA GLY A 93 10.15 7.48 4.12
C GLY A 93 9.85 6.19 4.88
N LEU A 94 9.38 6.28 6.13
CA LEU A 94 8.98 5.14 6.93
C LEU A 94 7.53 4.70 6.70
N ILE A 95 6.70 5.59 6.13
CA ILE A 95 5.29 5.27 5.80
C ILE A 95 5.25 4.07 4.86
N GLY A 96 4.57 2.99 5.29
CA GLY A 96 4.45 1.73 4.54
C GLY A 96 5.72 0.89 4.45
N TYR A 97 6.81 1.25 5.14
CA TYR A 97 8.05 0.47 5.09
C TYR A 97 8.04 -0.74 6.03
N ARG A 98 7.28 -0.69 7.11
CA ARG A 98 7.28 -1.76 8.12
C ARG A 98 6.92 -3.13 7.54
N THR A 99 5.86 -3.19 6.76
CA THR A 99 5.40 -4.44 6.12
C THR A 99 6.43 -4.98 5.12
N GLU A 100 7.04 -4.08 4.34
CA GLU A 100 8.11 -4.41 3.40
C GLU A 100 9.36 -4.93 4.13
N PHE A 101 9.78 -4.25 5.20
CA PHE A 101 10.90 -4.63 6.04
C PHE A 101 10.74 -6.04 6.65
N LEU A 102 9.54 -6.34 7.19
CA LEU A 102 9.27 -7.67 7.74
C LEU A 102 9.34 -8.76 6.67
N THR A 103 8.86 -8.48 5.45
CA THR A 103 8.98 -9.42 4.32
C THR A 103 10.44 -9.64 3.94
N ASP A 104 11.22 -8.58 3.82
CA ASP A 104 12.64 -8.64 3.44
C ASP A 104 13.51 -9.37 4.46
N THR A 105 13.18 -9.25 5.73
CA THR A 105 13.89 -9.88 6.84
C THR A 105 13.26 -11.20 7.28
N LYS A 106 12.33 -11.76 6.48
CA LYS A 106 11.65 -13.04 6.78
C LYS A 106 10.97 -13.04 8.17
N GLY A 107 10.56 -11.86 8.65
CA GLY A 107 9.91 -11.65 9.94
C GLY A 107 10.84 -11.60 11.16
N VAL A 108 12.15 -11.78 11.00
CA VAL A 108 13.10 -11.82 12.15
C VAL A 108 13.78 -10.47 12.43
N GLY A 109 13.75 -9.53 11.47
CA GLY A 109 14.31 -8.20 11.67
C GLY A 109 13.52 -7.37 12.68
N THR A 110 14.22 -6.52 13.43
CA THR A 110 13.59 -5.53 14.32
C THR A 110 13.84 -4.12 13.82
N MET A 111 12.85 -3.24 14.00
CA MET A 111 12.90 -1.86 13.54
C MET A 111 12.34 -0.93 14.63
N ASN A 112 13.14 0.05 15.01
CA ASN A 112 12.77 1.09 15.96
C ASN A 112 13.15 2.46 15.38
N HIS A 113 12.27 3.45 15.56
CA HIS A 113 12.54 4.80 15.11
C HIS A 113 12.07 5.84 16.11
N VAL A 114 12.72 6.98 16.11
CA VAL A 114 12.43 8.09 16.99
C VAL A 114 12.70 9.40 16.28
N PHE A 115 11.87 10.42 16.56
CA PHE A 115 12.09 11.78 16.04
C PHE A 115 13.49 12.28 16.40
N ASN A 116 14.19 12.82 15.40
CA ASN A 116 15.53 13.37 15.56
C ASN A 116 15.56 14.89 15.42
N SER A 117 15.13 15.43 14.26
CA SER A 117 15.27 16.86 13.92
C SER A 117 14.31 17.25 12.82
N TYR A 118 14.26 18.55 12.50
CA TYR A 118 13.71 19.05 11.25
C TYR A 118 14.86 19.43 10.33
N GLU A 119 14.82 18.99 9.07
CA GLU A 119 15.83 19.28 8.06
C GLU A 119 15.20 19.72 6.74
N PRO A 120 15.95 20.39 5.87
CA PRO A 120 15.46 20.75 4.54
C PRO A 120 14.91 19.55 3.78
N TYR A 121 13.83 19.77 3.05
CA TYR A 121 13.15 18.74 2.25
C TYR A 121 14.11 18.00 1.32
N LYS A 122 14.17 16.69 1.44
CA LYS A 122 15.12 15.79 0.72
C LYS A 122 14.65 15.41 -0.70
N GLY A 123 13.60 16.05 -1.23
CA GLY A 123 13.03 15.72 -2.55
C GLY A 123 12.04 14.56 -2.48
N ASP A 124 11.48 14.17 -3.61
CA ASP A 124 10.40 13.18 -3.68
C ASP A 124 10.88 11.77 -3.31
N ILE A 125 10.01 11.03 -2.62
CA ILE A 125 10.18 9.63 -2.29
C ILE A 125 9.09 8.85 -3.00
N GLN A 126 9.48 7.91 -3.84
CA GLN A 126 8.54 7.01 -4.49
C GLN A 126 8.05 5.96 -3.47
N ALA A 127 6.78 5.99 -3.13
CA ALA A 127 6.23 5.12 -2.09
C ALA A 127 6.00 3.69 -2.58
N ARG A 128 5.27 3.51 -3.66
CA ARG A 128 4.95 2.20 -4.24
C ARG A 128 5.29 2.22 -5.73
N VAL A 129 6.06 1.24 -6.19
CA VAL A 129 6.44 1.10 -7.61
C VAL A 129 5.35 0.39 -8.41
N ARG A 130 4.60 -0.51 -7.77
CA ARG A 130 3.55 -1.32 -8.39
C ARG A 130 2.22 -0.55 -8.44
N GLY A 131 1.52 -0.61 -9.57
CA GLY A 131 0.16 -0.09 -9.72
C GLY A 131 -0.89 -0.96 -9.02
N THR A 132 -2.15 -0.59 -9.15
CA THR A 132 -3.29 -1.35 -8.61
C THR A 132 -4.15 -1.98 -9.69
N ILE A 133 -4.82 -3.07 -9.33
CA ILE A 133 -5.90 -3.66 -10.12
C ILE A 133 -7.20 -3.01 -9.65
N VAL A 134 -7.90 -2.34 -10.56
CA VAL A 134 -9.09 -1.54 -10.27
C VAL A 134 -10.30 -2.14 -10.95
N ALA A 135 -11.40 -2.28 -10.24
CA ALA A 135 -12.65 -2.76 -10.81
C ALA A 135 -13.18 -1.75 -11.85
N PHE A 136 -13.51 -2.28 -13.03
CA PHE A 136 -13.98 -1.49 -14.19
C PHE A 136 -15.47 -1.12 -14.08
N GLU A 137 -16.28 -1.96 -13.46
CA GLU A 137 -17.72 -1.79 -13.33
C GLU A 137 -18.24 -2.25 -11.98
N ALA A 138 -19.48 -1.87 -11.66
CA ALA A 138 -20.17 -2.32 -10.47
C ALA A 138 -20.81 -3.70 -10.71
N GLY A 139 -20.79 -4.55 -9.67
CA GLY A 139 -21.39 -5.88 -9.71
C GLY A 139 -20.84 -6.78 -8.63
N LYS A 140 -21.01 -8.08 -8.83
CA LYS A 140 -20.49 -9.10 -7.92
C LYS A 140 -19.30 -9.80 -8.57
N SER A 141 -18.17 -9.88 -7.85
CA SER A 141 -16.99 -10.59 -8.34
C SER A 141 -17.28 -12.08 -8.54
N ILE A 142 -16.83 -12.63 -9.64
CA ILE A 142 -17.03 -14.04 -9.97
C ILE A 142 -15.69 -14.74 -10.23
N THR A 143 -15.68 -16.07 -10.05
CA THR A 143 -14.47 -16.90 -10.17
C THR A 143 -13.76 -16.69 -11.49
N TYR A 144 -14.48 -16.63 -12.62
CA TYR A 144 -13.88 -16.46 -13.94
C TYR A 144 -13.20 -15.08 -14.11
N GLY A 145 -13.85 -14.00 -13.67
CA GLY A 145 -13.27 -12.65 -13.71
C GLY A 145 -12.03 -12.54 -12.86
N LEU A 146 -12.05 -13.11 -11.63
CA LEU A 146 -10.90 -13.12 -10.73
C LEU A 146 -9.76 -14.03 -11.23
N TYR A 147 -10.06 -15.16 -11.86
CA TYR A 147 -9.06 -16.04 -12.44
C TYR A 147 -8.23 -15.31 -13.51
N ASN A 148 -8.88 -14.54 -14.38
CA ASN A 148 -8.19 -13.71 -15.37
C ASN A 148 -7.40 -12.54 -14.73
N ALA A 149 -7.85 -12.05 -13.58
CA ALA A 149 -7.19 -10.96 -12.88
C ALA A 149 -5.95 -11.42 -12.08
N GLN A 150 -5.94 -12.64 -11.54
CA GLN A 150 -4.81 -13.15 -10.73
C GLN A 150 -3.51 -13.31 -11.52
N ASP A 151 -3.57 -13.47 -12.85
CA ASP A 151 -2.40 -13.49 -13.72
C ASP A 151 -1.72 -12.12 -13.83
N LYS A 152 -2.39 -11.05 -13.41
CA LYS A 152 -1.91 -9.67 -13.46
C LYS A 152 -1.34 -9.20 -12.12
N GLY A 153 -1.58 -9.93 -11.04
CA GLY A 153 -1.07 -9.58 -9.73
C GLY A 153 -1.83 -10.23 -8.57
N ASP A 154 -1.60 -9.70 -7.38
CA ASP A 154 -2.14 -10.24 -6.14
C ASP A 154 -3.53 -9.66 -5.87
N LEU A 155 -4.53 -10.50 -5.62
CA LEU A 155 -5.90 -10.06 -5.37
C LEU A 155 -6.18 -9.81 -3.88
N PHE A 156 -7.06 -8.85 -3.58
CA PHE A 156 -7.52 -8.50 -2.23
C PHE A 156 -8.92 -9.00 -1.93
N ILE A 157 -9.64 -9.47 -2.94
CA ILE A 157 -11.00 -9.98 -2.82
C ILE A 157 -11.13 -11.39 -3.40
N GLY A 158 -12.07 -12.15 -2.86
CA GLY A 158 -12.51 -13.44 -3.39
C GLY A 158 -13.79 -13.31 -4.22
N PRO A 159 -14.35 -14.45 -4.72
CA PRO A 159 -15.62 -14.47 -5.42
C PRO A 159 -16.80 -14.12 -4.50
N GLY A 160 -17.85 -13.56 -5.09
CA GLY A 160 -19.08 -13.20 -4.39
C GLY A 160 -19.04 -11.86 -3.63
N VAL A 161 -17.98 -11.06 -3.79
CA VAL A 161 -17.84 -9.74 -3.18
C VAL A 161 -18.47 -8.70 -4.09
N ASP A 162 -19.28 -7.80 -3.50
CA ASP A 162 -19.84 -6.66 -4.21
C ASP A 162 -18.74 -5.62 -4.46
N VAL A 163 -18.54 -5.26 -5.72
CA VAL A 163 -17.57 -4.27 -6.19
C VAL A 163 -18.25 -3.12 -6.91
N TYR A 164 -17.57 -2.01 -7.00
CA TYR A 164 -18.00 -0.83 -7.75
C TYR A 164 -16.86 -0.28 -8.60
N GLU A 165 -17.18 0.49 -9.62
CA GLU A 165 -16.18 1.13 -10.48
C GLU A 165 -15.21 1.97 -9.63
N GLY A 166 -13.90 1.81 -9.87
CA GLY A 166 -12.87 2.51 -9.10
C GLY A 166 -12.49 1.86 -7.76
N MET A 167 -13.13 0.75 -7.35
CA MET A 167 -12.69 -0.05 -6.21
C MET A 167 -11.38 -0.76 -6.55
N ILE A 168 -10.39 -0.69 -5.65
CA ILE A 168 -9.12 -1.41 -5.80
C ILE A 168 -9.34 -2.84 -5.31
N VAL A 169 -9.09 -3.79 -6.19
CA VAL A 169 -9.33 -5.22 -5.96
C VAL A 169 -8.06 -6.05 -5.94
N GLY A 170 -6.90 -5.42 -6.18
CA GLY A 170 -5.61 -6.10 -6.15
C GLY A 170 -4.42 -5.17 -6.39
N LEU A 171 -3.23 -5.74 -6.27
CA LEU A 171 -1.94 -5.11 -6.54
C LEU A 171 -1.42 -5.62 -7.88
N ASN A 172 -1.23 -4.72 -8.86
CA ASN A 172 -0.71 -5.10 -10.18
C ASN A 172 0.77 -5.51 -10.08
N SER A 173 1.19 -6.48 -10.87
CA SER A 173 2.60 -6.86 -11.02
C SER A 173 3.43 -5.79 -11.74
N ARG A 174 2.78 -4.88 -12.49
CA ARG A 174 3.41 -3.76 -13.21
C ARG A 174 3.24 -2.44 -12.46
N GLY A 175 3.99 -1.40 -12.90
CA GLY A 175 3.97 -0.07 -12.28
C GLY A 175 2.70 0.75 -12.55
N GLU A 176 1.90 0.38 -13.54
CA GLU A 176 0.69 1.13 -13.92
C GLU A 176 -0.57 0.49 -13.33
N ASP A 177 -1.58 1.32 -13.08
CA ASP A 177 -2.90 0.84 -12.69
C ASP A 177 -3.57 0.12 -13.86
N LEU A 178 -4.30 -0.93 -13.54
CA LEU A 178 -4.97 -1.78 -14.52
C LEU A 178 -6.45 -1.93 -14.18
N SER A 179 -7.32 -1.40 -15.03
CA SER A 179 -8.78 -1.59 -14.91
C SER A 179 -9.19 -2.95 -15.48
N ILE A 180 -9.83 -3.79 -14.67
CA ILE A 180 -10.27 -5.13 -15.03
C ILE A 180 -11.74 -5.34 -14.64
N ASN A 181 -12.47 -6.04 -15.52
CA ASN A 181 -13.81 -6.51 -15.18
C ASN A 181 -13.74 -7.83 -14.41
N VAL A 182 -13.89 -7.75 -13.07
CA VAL A 182 -13.93 -8.92 -12.18
C VAL A 182 -15.32 -9.56 -12.08
N CYS A 183 -16.33 -8.92 -12.68
CA CYS A 183 -17.72 -9.42 -12.75
C CYS A 183 -18.00 -10.18 -14.05
N LYS A 184 -16.99 -10.33 -14.94
CA LYS A 184 -17.14 -10.94 -16.25
C LYS A 184 -17.43 -12.42 -16.16
N GLU A 185 -18.56 -12.86 -16.74
CA GLU A 185 -18.93 -14.25 -16.89
C GLU A 185 -18.18 -14.94 -18.02
N LYS A 186 -18.02 -16.26 -17.90
CA LYS A 186 -17.52 -17.09 -18.99
C LYS A 186 -18.61 -17.20 -20.06
N HIS A 187 -18.38 -16.65 -21.25
CA HIS A 187 -19.28 -16.93 -22.36
C HIS A 187 -19.17 -18.39 -22.75
N LEU A 188 -20.28 -19.09 -22.78
CA LEU A 188 -20.35 -20.47 -23.28
C LEU A 188 -20.05 -20.47 -24.79
N THR A 189 -18.82 -20.79 -25.13
CA THR A 189 -18.41 -21.01 -26.53
C THR A 189 -18.32 -22.51 -26.78
N ASN A 190 -19.27 -23.08 -27.52
CA ASN A 190 -19.32 -24.46 -28.01
C ASN A 190 -19.58 -25.59 -27.02
N THR A 191 -20.67 -26.32 -27.24
CA THR A 191 -21.13 -27.53 -26.53
C THR A 191 -20.15 -28.71 -26.54
N ARG A 192 -19.09 -28.70 -27.34
CA ARG A 192 -18.10 -29.80 -27.42
C ARG A 192 -16.99 -29.69 -26.39
N ALA A 193 -16.80 -28.56 -25.70
CA ALA A 193 -15.78 -28.34 -24.68
C ALA A 193 -16.34 -28.41 -23.25
N SER A 194 -17.60 -28.76 -23.07
CA SER A 194 -18.25 -28.82 -21.73
C SER A 194 -17.75 -29.95 -20.83
N GLY A 195 -16.96 -30.88 -21.37
CA GLY A 195 -16.39 -32.01 -20.61
C GLY A 195 -15.04 -31.75 -19.93
N SER A 196 -14.42 -30.59 -20.16
CA SER A 196 -13.12 -30.22 -19.61
C SER A 196 -13.15 -28.90 -18.81
N ASP A 197 -14.21 -28.63 -18.07
CA ASP A 197 -14.19 -27.55 -17.10
C ASP A 197 -13.30 -27.96 -15.91
N GLU A 198 -11.98 -27.80 -16.11
CA GLU A 198 -11.06 -27.81 -14.97
C GLU A 198 -11.52 -26.73 -13.99
N ALA A 199 -11.67 -27.12 -12.72
CA ALA A 199 -12.05 -26.20 -11.66
C ALA A 199 -11.03 -25.07 -11.61
N LEU A 200 -11.46 -23.82 -11.91
CA LEU A 200 -10.62 -22.65 -11.86
C LEU A 200 -10.10 -22.46 -10.43
N ARG A 201 -8.81 -22.65 -10.23
CA ARG A 201 -8.18 -22.47 -8.93
C ARG A 201 -7.81 -21.01 -8.73
N LEU A 202 -8.35 -20.41 -7.69
CA LEU A 202 -7.96 -19.07 -7.26
C LEU A 202 -6.92 -19.15 -6.14
N VAL A 203 -5.92 -18.29 -6.21
CA VAL A 203 -5.01 -18.04 -5.09
C VAL A 203 -5.82 -17.31 -4.00
N PRO A 204 -5.67 -17.67 -2.71
CA PRO A 204 -6.35 -16.97 -1.63
C PRO A 204 -6.03 -15.46 -1.67
N PRO A 205 -7.04 -14.60 -1.53
CA PRO A 205 -6.82 -13.15 -1.56
C PRO A 205 -6.05 -12.67 -0.33
N ILE A 206 -5.22 -11.66 -0.52
CA ILE A 206 -4.54 -10.97 0.57
C ILE A 206 -5.56 -10.13 1.34
N GLN A 207 -5.75 -10.45 2.62
CA GLN A 207 -6.60 -9.65 3.49
C GLN A 207 -5.76 -8.58 4.19
N MET A 208 -6.13 -7.32 3.99
CA MET A 208 -5.46 -6.19 4.61
C MET A 208 -6.11 -5.82 5.93
N SER A 209 -5.30 -5.61 6.97
CA SER A 209 -5.72 -4.91 8.17
C SER A 209 -5.93 -3.42 7.86
N LEU A 210 -6.53 -2.67 8.79
CA LEU A 210 -6.69 -1.22 8.63
C LEU A 210 -5.33 -0.52 8.50
N GLU A 211 -4.35 -0.91 9.31
CA GLU A 211 -3.00 -0.38 9.29
C GLU A 211 -2.35 -0.63 7.92
N ALA A 212 -2.39 -1.88 7.45
CA ALA A 212 -1.84 -2.25 6.15
C ALA A 212 -2.53 -1.49 4.99
N ALA A 213 -3.84 -1.26 5.09
CA ALA A 213 -4.58 -0.49 4.09
C ALA A 213 -4.16 0.97 4.06
N ILE A 214 -3.97 1.61 5.23
CA ILE A 214 -3.52 3.00 5.34
C ILE A 214 -2.08 3.17 4.84
N GLU A 215 -1.20 2.21 5.15
CA GLU A 215 0.18 2.18 4.64
C GLU A 215 0.26 1.96 3.14
N PHE A 216 -0.69 1.18 2.58
CA PHE A 216 -0.70 0.78 1.18
C PHE A 216 -1.06 1.90 0.23
N ILE A 217 -2.04 2.75 0.57
CA ILE A 217 -2.63 3.73 -0.35
C ILE A 217 -1.64 4.82 -0.78
N GLN A 218 -1.83 5.28 -2.02
CA GLN A 218 -1.13 6.44 -2.59
C GLN A 218 -2.01 7.71 -2.51
N ASP A 219 -1.46 8.83 -3.00
CA ASP A 219 -2.11 10.14 -2.91
C ASP A 219 -3.43 10.23 -3.70
N ASP A 220 -3.61 9.39 -4.72
CA ASP A 220 -4.82 9.29 -5.54
C ASP A 220 -5.81 8.22 -5.06
N GLU A 221 -5.53 7.61 -3.90
CA GLU A 221 -6.30 6.51 -3.33
C GLU A 221 -6.88 6.86 -1.95
N LEU A 222 -7.89 6.12 -1.54
CA LEU A 222 -8.55 6.23 -0.24
C LEU A 222 -8.81 4.85 0.35
N VAL A 223 -8.79 4.77 1.68
CA VAL A 223 -9.36 3.65 2.42
C VAL A 223 -10.80 4.00 2.78
N GLU A 224 -11.74 3.18 2.35
CA GLU A 224 -13.14 3.22 2.77
C GLU A 224 -13.30 2.31 3.98
N VAL A 225 -13.61 2.90 5.13
CA VAL A 225 -13.76 2.21 6.41
C VAL A 225 -15.23 2.23 6.80
N THR A 226 -15.82 1.06 6.93
CA THR A 226 -17.19 0.89 7.45
C THR A 226 -17.16 -0.07 8.62
N PRO A 227 -18.21 -0.13 9.46
CA PRO A 227 -18.28 -1.12 10.55
C PRO A 227 -18.07 -2.57 10.09
N LYS A 228 -18.47 -2.89 8.85
CA LYS A 228 -18.45 -4.24 8.32
C LYS A 228 -17.27 -4.56 7.41
N SER A 229 -16.63 -3.54 6.81
CA SER A 229 -15.62 -3.76 5.78
C SER A 229 -14.58 -2.65 5.72
N ILE A 230 -13.37 -3.01 5.28
CA ILE A 230 -12.30 -2.11 4.88
C ILE A 230 -12.08 -2.35 3.39
N ARG A 231 -12.19 -1.30 2.58
CA ARG A 231 -12.02 -1.35 1.13
C ARG A 231 -11.05 -0.28 0.68
N LEU A 232 -10.37 -0.55 -0.42
CA LEU A 232 -9.50 0.42 -1.07
C LEU A 232 -10.20 0.94 -2.33
N ARG A 233 -10.06 2.23 -2.62
CA ARG A 233 -10.64 2.82 -3.83
C ARG A 233 -9.80 3.96 -4.40
N LYS A 234 -9.97 4.25 -5.66
CA LYS A 234 -9.47 5.48 -6.26
C LYS A 234 -10.29 6.68 -5.79
N LYS A 235 -9.67 7.86 -5.71
CA LYS A 235 -10.39 9.12 -5.43
C LYS A 235 -11.39 9.42 -6.54
N ILE A 236 -10.97 9.26 -7.79
CA ILE A 236 -11.81 9.39 -8.97
C ILE A 236 -12.28 8.00 -9.36
N LEU A 237 -13.58 7.74 -9.28
CA LEU A 237 -14.15 6.42 -9.56
C LEU A 237 -14.24 6.12 -11.05
N ASP A 238 -14.63 7.10 -11.85
CA ASP A 238 -14.81 6.97 -13.30
C ASP A 238 -13.48 6.66 -14.00
N THR A 239 -13.44 5.54 -14.71
CA THR A 239 -12.22 5.03 -15.40
C THR A 239 -11.77 5.96 -16.51
N LYS A 240 -12.71 6.52 -17.30
CA LYS A 240 -12.37 7.42 -18.42
C LYS A 240 -11.80 8.74 -17.91
N GLU A 241 -12.30 9.22 -16.77
CA GLU A 241 -11.79 10.42 -16.14
C GLU A 241 -10.36 10.21 -15.61
N ARG A 242 -10.09 9.08 -14.95
CA ARG A 242 -8.72 8.72 -14.52
C ARG A 242 -7.74 8.67 -15.69
N GLU A 243 -8.10 7.97 -16.77
CA GLU A 243 -7.27 7.89 -17.98
C GLU A 243 -7.02 9.26 -18.61
N ARG A 244 -8.05 10.12 -18.66
CA ARG A 244 -7.91 11.49 -19.16
C ARG A 244 -6.95 12.32 -18.34
N MET A 245 -7.00 12.20 -17.01
CA MET A 245 -6.08 12.91 -16.12
C MET A 245 -4.66 12.39 -16.23
N ALA A 246 -4.45 11.07 -16.30
CA ALA A 246 -3.13 10.47 -16.51
C ALA A 246 -2.47 10.96 -17.81
N ARG A 247 -3.23 11.00 -18.92
CA ARG A 247 -2.74 11.54 -20.22
C ARG A 247 -2.38 13.02 -20.16
N ARG A 248 -3.03 13.82 -19.28
CA ARG A 248 -2.71 15.25 -19.10
C ARG A 248 -1.46 15.45 -18.25
N ALA A 249 -1.21 14.59 -17.27
CA ALA A 249 -0.04 14.66 -16.41
C ALA A 249 1.26 14.25 -17.14
N ASN A 250 1.15 13.45 -18.20
CA ASN A 250 2.28 12.99 -19.02
C ASN A 250 2.60 13.91 -20.23
N LYS A 251 1.89 15.03 -20.36
CA LYS A 251 2.18 16.12 -21.33
C LYS A 251 2.84 17.30 -20.67
#